data_5d7388c080031a91f0a37dca857b9574
#
_entry.id   5d7388c080031a91f0a37dca857b9574
#
_cell.length_a   1.000
_cell.length_b   1.000
_cell.length_c   1.000
_cell.angle_alpha   90.00
_cell.angle_beta   90.00
_cell.angle_gamma   90.00
#
_symmetry.space_group_name_H-M   'P 1'
#
loop_
_entity.id
_entity.type
_entity.pdbx_description
1 polymer ?
#
loop_
_entity_poly.entity_id
_entity_poly.type
_entity_poly.pdbx_seq_one_letter_code
_entity_poly.pdbx_strand_id
1 'polypeptide(L)'
;MNQDLRSAIGNRHWIALCLGLVALGLCLLGWFLDPRQFFIAYLFGELVWLGVALGSMGFLMMHYLTGGMWGWPTRRMLEAASKTLPLLGLTFIPIFFGLHYLYPWAMPVQVAADQVLQHKHPYLSPFWFVVKACIFFAIWSVIAVLLNRWSRQQDSTHDVAPLIRIRKWSGPGLVLYPLTVTFTYVDWIMSLEPDWYSTMFPILICIGQMLSGLTFVILLLFWLGPRSSLSAVTGKENFHHLGSLVFAFTMMWAYLAFGQLLIIWSGDLPHEISWYLHRVAGSWHAVVAFLVLFHFFGPFLILLSRQVKRSRRALAIIAGVVFAAHIVDVWWMIEPSFYQHGIHISWQNFTALLGIGGVWLFFFTRNLESKSLVPLNDPRFALAITA
;
A
#
# COMPACT_ATOMS: atom_id res chain seq x y z
N MET A 1 -18.34 18.87 12.57
CA MET A 1 -17.99 18.65 11.14
C MET A 1 -16.98 19.72 10.75
N ASN A 2 -15.80 19.33 10.29
CA ASN A 2 -14.64 20.24 10.15
C ASN A 2 -14.84 21.23 9.00
N GLN A 3 -15.29 22.46 9.28
CA GLN A 3 -15.45 23.51 8.27
C GLN A 3 -14.12 23.86 7.59
N ASP A 4 -13.02 23.89 8.36
CA ASP A 4 -11.67 24.16 7.85
C ASP A 4 -11.21 23.12 6.80
N LEU A 5 -11.52 21.84 7.01
CA LEU A 5 -11.15 20.79 6.07
C LEU A 5 -11.98 20.88 4.78
N ARG A 6 -13.27 21.17 4.90
CA ARG A 6 -14.14 21.36 3.73
C ARG A 6 -13.72 22.57 2.90
N SER A 7 -13.32 23.67 3.51
CA SER A 7 -12.80 24.84 2.80
C SER A 7 -11.47 24.52 2.10
N ALA A 8 -10.60 23.71 2.73
CA ALA A 8 -9.32 23.32 2.16
C ALA A 8 -9.45 22.33 0.99
N ILE A 9 -10.38 21.39 1.06
CA ILE A 9 -10.61 20.36 0.03
C ILE A 9 -11.55 20.88 -1.07
N GLY A 10 -12.58 21.64 -0.73
CA GLY A 10 -13.60 22.10 -1.67
C GLY A 10 -14.24 20.94 -2.45
N ASN A 11 -14.41 21.12 -3.75
CA ASN A 11 -15.01 20.11 -4.63
C ASN A 11 -14.00 19.11 -5.21
N ARG A 12 -12.74 19.10 -4.74
CA ARG A 12 -11.66 18.27 -5.34
C ARG A 12 -11.92 16.77 -5.24
N HIS A 13 -12.61 16.30 -4.19
CA HIS A 13 -13.01 14.91 -4.06
C HIS A 13 -14.01 14.47 -5.15
N TRP A 14 -14.93 15.34 -5.58
CA TRP A 14 -15.81 15.08 -6.71
C TRP A 14 -15.06 15.07 -8.03
N ILE A 15 -14.08 15.96 -8.20
CA ILE A 15 -13.19 15.97 -9.37
C ILE A 15 -12.42 14.64 -9.43
N ALA A 16 -11.86 14.19 -8.30
CA ALA A 16 -11.17 12.90 -8.23
C ALA A 16 -12.09 11.73 -8.60
N LEU A 17 -13.34 11.74 -8.11
CA LEU A 17 -14.34 10.72 -8.48
C LEU A 17 -14.66 10.75 -9.98
N CYS A 18 -14.96 11.92 -10.54
CA CYS A 18 -15.28 12.05 -11.95
C CYS A 18 -14.13 11.58 -12.84
N LEU A 19 -12.90 12.03 -12.56
CA LEU A 19 -11.71 11.58 -13.27
C LEU A 19 -11.47 10.08 -13.09
N GLY A 20 -11.68 9.56 -11.88
CA GLY A 20 -11.59 8.14 -11.59
C GLY A 20 -12.60 7.31 -12.39
N LEU A 21 -13.86 7.74 -12.44
CA LEU A 21 -14.91 7.04 -13.20
C LEU A 21 -14.64 7.07 -14.70
N VAL A 22 -14.17 8.20 -15.24
CA VAL A 22 -13.74 8.29 -16.64
C VAL A 22 -12.58 7.35 -16.93
N ALA A 23 -11.56 7.33 -16.05
CA ALA A 23 -10.42 6.44 -16.21
C ALA A 23 -10.82 4.95 -16.09
N LEU A 24 -11.74 4.58 -15.17
CA LEU A 24 -12.30 3.23 -15.10
C LEU A 24 -13.11 2.88 -16.36
N GLY A 25 -13.90 3.81 -16.90
CA GLY A 25 -14.60 3.62 -18.17
C GLY A 25 -13.65 3.34 -19.32
N LEU A 26 -12.56 4.11 -19.43
CA LEU A 26 -11.49 3.84 -20.39
C LEU A 26 -10.82 2.49 -20.14
N CYS A 27 -10.53 2.16 -18.88
CA CYS A 27 -9.97 0.87 -18.50
C CYS A 27 -10.88 -0.30 -18.94
N LEU A 28 -12.20 -0.17 -18.76
CA LEU A 28 -13.19 -1.15 -19.25
C LEU A 28 -13.21 -1.27 -20.76
N LEU A 29 -13.00 -0.19 -21.52
CA LEU A 29 -12.80 -0.28 -22.96
C LEU A 29 -11.57 -1.14 -23.30
N GLY A 30 -10.53 -1.04 -22.49
CA GLY A 30 -9.34 -1.89 -22.60
C GLY A 30 -9.65 -3.39 -22.48
N TRP A 31 -10.63 -3.77 -21.66
CA TRP A 31 -11.08 -5.17 -21.56
C TRP A 31 -11.59 -5.72 -22.90
N PHE A 32 -12.31 -4.92 -23.67
CA PHE A 32 -12.80 -5.35 -24.98
C PHE A 32 -11.72 -5.38 -26.05
N LEU A 33 -10.65 -4.58 -25.91
CA LEU A 33 -9.55 -4.49 -26.88
C LEU A 33 -8.47 -5.54 -26.61
N ASP A 34 -8.03 -5.65 -25.36
CA ASP A 34 -7.03 -6.60 -24.89
C ASP A 34 -7.35 -7.02 -23.44
N PRO A 35 -8.14 -8.10 -23.27
CA PRO A 35 -8.54 -8.58 -21.95
C PRO A 35 -7.34 -8.94 -21.06
N ARG A 36 -6.29 -9.52 -21.65
CA ARG A 36 -5.10 -9.93 -20.88
C ARG A 36 -4.42 -8.72 -20.27
N GLN A 37 -4.13 -7.70 -21.07
CA GLN A 37 -3.48 -6.48 -20.56
C GLN A 37 -4.38 -5.71 -19.59
N PHE A 38 -5.71 -5.75 -19.79
CA PHE A 38 -6.66 -5.17 -18.84
C PHE A 38 -6.49 -5.77 -17.45
N PHE A 39 -6.48 -7.10 -17.30
CA PHE A 39 -6.38 -7.72 -15.99
C PHE A 39 -4.99 -7.54 -15.36
N ILE A 40 -3.91 -7.50 -16.14
CA ILE A 40 -2.56 -7.18 -15.66
C ILE A 40 -2.54 -5.76 -15.07
N ALA A 41 -3.01 -4.79 -15.84
CA ALA A 41 -3.06 -3.39 -15.45
C ALA A 41 -4.00 -3.16 -14.24
N TYR A 42 -5.14 -3.86 -14.21
CA TYR A 42 -6.11 -3.76 -13.14
C TYR A 42 -5.56 -4.32 -11.82
N LEU A 43 -4.88 -5.47 -11.86
CA LEU A 43 -4.18 -6.05 -10.71
C LEU A 43 -3.11 -5.08 -10.17
N PHE A 44 -2.31 -4.49 -11.05
CA PHE A 44 -1.32 -3.48 -10.69
C PHE A 44 -1.96 -2.29 -9.96
N GLY A 45 -2.98 -1.67 -10.57
CA GLY A 45 -3.64 -0.50 -9.99
C GLY A 45 -4.29 -0.79 -8.63
N GLU A 46 -4.92 -1.96 -8.50
CA GLU A 46 -5.53 -2.43 -7.24
C GLU A 46 -4.50 -2.62 -6.14
N LEU A 47 -3.37 -3.29 -6.44
CA LEU A 47 -2.34 -3.58 -5.43
C LEU A 47 -1.61 -2.33 -4.96
N VAL A 48 -1.47 -1.29 -5.78
CA VAL A 48 -0.91 0.00 -5.35
C VAL A 48 -1.79 0.64 -4.28
N TRP A 49 -3.10 0.79 -4.52
CA TRP A 49 -4.00 1.45 -3.56
C TRP A 49 -4.30 0.59 -2.34
N LEU A 50 -4.36 -0.73 -2.52
CA LEU A 50 -4.43 -1.67 -1.41
C LEU A 50 -3.19 -1.56 -0.52
N GLY A 51 -2.01 -1.43 -1.11
CA GLY A 51 -0.75 -1.21 -0.37
C GLY A 51 -0.79 0.03 0.50
N VAL A 52 -1.28 1.16 -0.03
CA VAL A 52 -1.46 2.40 0.74
C VAL A 52 -2.43 2.21 1.91
N ALA A 53 -3.57 1.54 1.69
CA ALA A 53 -4.57 1.32 2.73
C ALA A 53 -4.10 0.36 3.82
N LEU A 54 -3.48 -0.76 3.45
CA LEU A 54 -2.92 -1.76 4.36
C LEU A 54 -1.72 -1.21 5.13
N GLY A 55 -0.80 -0.53 4.45
CA GLY A 55 0.34 0.12 5.09
C GLY A 55 -0.08 1.19 6.09
N SER A 56 -1.13 1.97 5.74
CA SER A 56 -1.74 2.93 6.67
C SER A 56 -2.35 2.24 7.89
N MET A 57 -3.00 1.09 7.72
CA MET A 57 -3.52 0.28 8.84
C MET A 57 -2.39 -0.23 9.72
N GLY A 58 -1.28 -0.70 9.13
CA GLY A 58 -0.09 -1.13 9.86
C GLY A 58 0.51 -0.01 10.72
N PHE A 59 0.72 1.17 10.13
CA PHE A 59 1.20 2.35 10.88
C PHE A 59 0.22 2.82 11.95
N LEU A 60 -1.06 2.76 11.68
CA LEU A 60 -2.10 3.12 12.66
C LEU A 60 -2.02 2.21 13.91
N MET A 61 -1.94 0.90 13.71
CA MET A 61 -1.81 -0.06 14.80
C MET A 61 -0.48 0.12 15.56
N MET A 62 0.61 0.36 14.84
CA MET A 62 1.91 0.65 15.44
C MET A 62 1.85 1.92 16.32
N HIS A 63 1.22 3.00 15.84
CA HIS A 63 1.03 4.20 16.62
C HIS A 63 0.18 3.98 17.89
N TYR A 64 -0.87 3.19 17.80
CA TYR A 64 -1.71 2.89 18.97
C TYR A 64 -0.94 2.11 20.06
N LEU A 65 0.01 1.28 19.69
CA LEU A 65 0.85 0.52 20.63
C LEU A 65 1.97 1.37 21.21
N THR A 66 2.71 2.06 20.37
CA THR A 66 3.96 2.74 20.75
C THR A 66 3.76 4.20 21.15
N GLY A 67 2.71 4.86 20.66
CA GLY A 67 2.55 6.31 20.75
C GLY A 67 3.53 7.03 19.82
N GLY A 68 4.02 8.17 20.25
CA GLY A 68 5.02 8.95 19.52
C GLY A 68 4.46 10.17 18.80
N MET A 69 5.27 11.22 18.77
CA MET A 69 4.90 12.55 18.23
C MET A 69 4.54 12.52 16.74
N TRP A 70 5.08 11.56 15.98
CA TRP A 70 4.82 11.41 14.55
C TRP A 70 3.37 11.04 14.22
N GLY A 71 2.73 10.31 15.12
CA GLY A 71 1.40 9.76 14.89
C GLY A 71 0.27 10.78 15.10
N TRP A 72 0.46 11.81 15.94
CA TRP A 72 -0.61 12.76 16.23
C TRP A 72 -1.12 13.52 15.00
N PRO A 73 -0.27 14.11 14.16
CA PRO A 73 -0.73 14.80 12.96
C PRO A 73 -1.19 13.85 11.86
N THR A 74 -0.78 12.56 11.89
CA THR A 74 -1.03 11.60 10.80
C THR A 74 -2.17 10.64 11.11
N ARG A 75 -2.52 10.43 12.38
CA ARG A 75 -3.48 9.43 12.85
C ARG A 75 -4.80 9.43 12.07
N ARG A 76 -5.42 10.61 11.88
CA ARG A 76 -6.71 10.70 11.19
C ARG A 76 -6.64 10.36 9.71
N MET A 77 -5.51 10.65 9.09
CA MET A 77 -5.25 10.27 7.70
C MET A 77 -5.07 8.75 7.58
N LEU A 78 -4.32 8.13 8.50
CA LEU A 78 -4.14 6.68 8.58
C LEU A 78 -5.48 5.96 8.84
N GLU A 79 -6.31 6.51 9.74
CA GLU A 79 -7.66 6.00 10.01
C GLU A 79 -8.56 6.08 8.77
N ALA A 80 -8.53 7.21 8.04
CA ALA A 80 -9.33 7.41 6.83
C ALA A 80 -8.91 6.47 5.70
N ALA A 81 -7.59 6.24 5.53
CA ALA A 81 -7.06 5.32 4.53
C ALA A 81 -7.41 3.86 4.87
N SER A 82 -7.18 3.42 6.12
CA SER A 82 -7.52 2.05 6.52
C SER A 82 -9.02 1.74 6.38
N LYS A 83 -9.89 2.74 6.59
CA LYS A 83 -11.34 2.58 6.45
C LYS A 83 -11.81 2.35 5.00
N THR A 84 -10.95 2.51 4.01
CA THR A 84 -11.25 2.20 2.60
C THR A 84 -11.07 0.72 2.24
N LEU A 85 -10.55 -0.13 3.13
CA LEU A 85 -10.31 -1.55 2.87
C LEU A 85 -11.56 -2.33 2.40
N PRO A 86 -12.78 -2.10 2.94
CA PRO A 86 -13.98 -2.72 2.39
C PRO A 86 -14.27 -2.31 0.93
N LEU A 87 -13.98 -1.06 0.56
CA LEU A 87 -14.11 -0.60 -0.83
C LEU A 87 -13.13 -1.34 -1.74
N LEU A 88 -11.86 -1.48 -1.32
CA LEU A 88 -10.85 -2.22 -2.08
C LEU A 88 -11.21 -3.71 -2.21
N GLY A 89 -11.91 -4.30 -1.25
CA GLY A 89 -12.47 -5.63 -1.41
C GLY A 89 -13.54 -5.70 -2.51
N LEU A 90 -14.33 -4.64 -2.70
CA LEU A 90 -15.31 -4.57 -3.79
C LEU A 90 -14.64 -4.31 -5.15
N THR A 91 -13.63 -3.43 -5.20
CA THR A 91 -12.88 -3.17 -6.44
C THR A 91 -11.96 -4.32 -6.84
N PHE A 92 -11.68 -5.27 -5.95
CA PHE A 92 -10.95 -6.50 -6.27
C PHE A 92 -11.80 -7.55 -7.02
N ILE A 93 -13.13 -7.47 -6.95
CA ILE A 93 -14.05 -8.46 -7.56
C ILE A 93 -13.78 -8.71 -9.07
N PRO A 94 -13.50 -7.71 -9.91
CA PRO A 94 -13.18 -7.93 -11.31
C PRO A 94 -12.04 -8.92 -11.55
N ILE A 95 -11.04 -8.99 -10.67
CA ILE A 95 -9.91 -9.93 -10.77
C ILE A 95 -10.39 -11.38 -10.80
N PHE A 96 -11.48 -11.71 -10.09
CA PHE A 96 -12.02 -13.08 -10.07
C PHE A 96 -12.48 -13.59 -11.44
N PHE A 97 -12.88 -12.68 -12.33
CA PHE A 97 -13.29 -13.02 -13.69
C PHE A 97 -12.08 -13.14 -14.65
N GLY A 98 -10.92 -12.62 -14.25
CA GLY A 98 -9.69 -12.58 -15.04
C GLY A 98 -8.65 -13.62 -14.69
N LEU A 99 -8.93 -14.57 -13.80
CA LEU A 99 -7.92 -15.50 -13.29
C LEU A 99 -7.22 -16.28 -14.40
N HIS A 100 -7.96 -16.70 -15.44
CA HIS A 100 -7.40 -17.44 -16.57
C HIS A 100 -6.52 -16.59 -17.51
N TYR A 101 -6.60 -15.25 -17.44
CA TYR A 101 -5.68 -14.37 -18.15
C TYR A 101 -4.39 -14.09 -17.38
N LEU A 102 -4.47 -14.17 -16.03
CA LEU A 102 -3.37 -13.84 -15.13
C LEU A 102 -2.54 -15.06 -14.74
N TYR A 103 -3.20 -16.19 -14.42
CA TYR A 103 -2.57 -17.27 -13.69
C TYR A 103 -2.53 -18.57 -14.47
N PRO A 104 -1.33 -19.19 -14.65
CA PRO A 104 -1.18 -20.51 -15.30
C PRO A 104 -2.01 -21.61 -14.61
N TRP A 105 -2.07 -21.60 -13.28
CA TRP A 105 -2.82 -22.59 -12.49
C TRP A 105 -4.36 -22.47 -12.63
N ALA A 106 -4.86 -21.37 -13.20
CA ALA A 106 -6.29 -21.20 -13.48
C ALA A 106 -6.69 -21.75 -14.88
N MET A 107 -5.71 -22.23 -15.66
CA MET A 107 -5.94 -22.79 -17.01
C MET A 107 -5.88 -24.33 -16.96
N PRO A 108 -7.02 -25.04 -17.15
CA PRO A 108 -7.05 -26.51 -17.04
C PRO A 108 -6.05 -27.21 -17.97
N VAL A 109 -5.82 -26.68 -19.17
CA VAL A 109 -4.87 -27.24 -20.16
C VAL A 109 -3.43 -27.18 -19.64
N GLN A 110 -3.04 -26.05 -19.02
CA GLN A 110 -1.70 -25.90 -18.46
C GLN A 110 -1.52 -26.77 -17.22
N VAL A 111 -2.54 -26.85 -16.34
CA VAL A 111 -2.51 -27.72 -15.16
C VAL A 111 -2.35 -29.20 -15.57
N ALA A 112 -3.03 -29.65 -16.62
CA ALA A 112 -2.92 -31.02 -17.10
C ALA A 112 -1.52 -31.34 -17.68
N ALA A 113 -0.83 -30.34 -18.23
CA ALA A 113 0.48 -30.50 -18.86
C ALA A 113 1.67 -30.39 -17.90
N ASP A 114 1.48 -29.79 -16.70
CA ASP A 114 2.56 -29.44 -15.78
C ASP A 114 2.37 -30.13 -14.41
N GLN A 115 3.33 -30.97 -14.02
CA GLN A 115 3.32 -31.69 -12.74
C GLN A 115 3.39 -30.77 -11.53
N VAL A 116 4.11 -29.64 -11.64
CA VAL A 116 4.23 -28.65 -10.55
C VAL A 116 2.87 -28.00 -10.29
N LEU A 117 2.17 -27.63 -11.36
CA LEU A 117 0.82 -27.07 -11.25
C LEU A 117 -0.18 -28.09 -10.67
N GLN A 118 -0.09 -29.35 -11.08
CA GLN A 118 -0.94 -30.43 -10.51
C GLN A 118 -0.69 -30.60 -9.02
N HIS A 119 0.57 -30.59 -8.57
CA HIS A 119 0.91 -30.71 -7.16
C HIS A 119 0.42 -29.52 -6.33
N LYS A 120 0.44 -28.30 -6.90
CA LYS A 120 -0.02 -27.06 -6.24
C LYS A 120 -1.54 -26.84 -6.34
N HIS A 121 -2.24 -27.59 -7.19
CA HIS A 121 -3.69 -27.42 -7.44
C HIS A 121 -4.58 -27.50 -6.19
N PRO A 122 -4.32 -28.34 -5.15
CA PRO A 122 -5.11 -28.33 -3.92
C PRO A 122 -5.10 -26.97 -3.20
N TYR A 123 -4.04 -26.17 -3.35
CA TYR A 123 -3.89 -24.86 -2.75
C TYR A 123 -4.20 -23.71 -3.74
N LEU A 124 -3.65 -23.81 -4.98
CA LEU A 124 -3.82 -22.84 -6.06
C LEU A 124 -4.93 -23.30 -7.02
N SER A 125 -6.17 -22.97 -6.70
CA SER A 125 -7.32 -23.18 -7.57
C SER A 125 -8.24 -21.95 -7.53
N PRO A 126 -9.04 -21.70 -8.60
CA PRO A 126 -9.93 -20.54 -8.65
C PRO A 126 -10.86 -20.45 -7.44
N PHE A 127 -11.41 -21.57 -6.99
CA PHE A 127 -12.28 -21.61 -5.81
C PHE A 127 -11.56 -21.15 -4.54
N TRP A 128 -10.38 -21.73 -4.24
CA TRP A 128 -9.64 -21.38 -3.03
C TRP A 128 -9.05 -19.98 -3.09
N PHE A 129 -8.68 -19.49 -4.29
CA PHE A 129 -8.25 -18.11 -4.48
C PHE A 129 -9.33 -17.10 -4.06
N VAL A 130 -10.57 -17.30 -4.54
CA VAL A 130 -11.72 -16.44 -4.18
C VAL A 130 -12.03 -16.53 -2.68
N VAL A 131 -12.10 -17.75 -2.12
CA VAL A 131 -12.39 -17.95 -0.71
C VAL A 131 -11.34 -17.25 0.18
N LYS A 132 -10.06 -17.47 -0.09
CA LYS A 132 -8.96 -16.84 0.65
C LYS A 132 -9.00 -15.31 0.53
N ALA A 133 -9.20 -14.77 -0.66
CA ALA A 133 -9.32 -13.34 -0.87
C ALA A 133 -10.47 -12.74 -0.04
N CYS A 134 -11.64 -13.37 -0.06
CA CYS A 134 -12.79 -12.93 0.75
C CYS A 134 -12.46 -12.95 2.26
N ILE A 135 -11.79 -13.99 2.74
CA ILE A 135 -11.37 -14.09 4.15
C ILE A 135 -10.40 -12.97 4.52
N PHE A 136 -9.39 -12.70 3.68
CA PHE A 136 -8.39 -11.67 3.96
C PHE A 136 -9.00 -10.27 3.95
N PHE A 137 -9.80 -9.93 2.96
CA PHE A 137 -10.52 -8.66 2.94
C PHE A 137 -11.50 -8.52 4.12
N ALA A 138 -12.16 -9.60 4.54
CA ALA A 138 -13.01 -9.59 5.74
C ALA A 138 -12.19 -9.29 7.01
N ILE A 139 -11.05 -9.96 7.20
CA ILE A 139 -10.16 -9.73 8.35
C ILE A 139 -9.70 -8.26 8.39
N TRP A 140 -9.15 -7.74 7.29
CA TRP A 140 -8.67 -6.36 7.21
C TRP A 140 -9.79 -5.34 7.42
N SER A 141 -10.95 -5.59 6.82
CA SER A 141 -12.13 -4.73 6.96
C SER A 141 -12.64 -4.69 8.39
N VAL A 142 -12.71 -5.83 9.06
CA VAL A 142 -13.14 -5.94 10.47
C VAL A 142 -12.16 -5.17 11.36
N ILE A 143 -10.85 -5.39 11.23
CA ILE A 143 -9.83 -4.66 12.01
C ILE A 143 -9.99 -3.15 11.79
N ALA A 144 -10.03 -2.71 10.53
CA ALA A 144 -10.13 -1.29 10.20
C ALA A 144 -11.42 -0.66 10.74
N VAL A 145 -12.56 -1.33 10.59
CA VAL A 145 -13.86 -0.83 11.08
C VAL A 145 -13.88 -0.75 12.60
N LEU A 146 -13.39 -1.76 13.32
CA LEU A 146 -13.34 -1.78 14.78
C LEU A 146 -12.43 -0.67 15.32
N LEU A 147 -11.21 -0.54 14.80
CA LEU A 147 -10.29 0.53 15.21
C LEU A 147 -10.89 1.91 14.96
N ASN A 148 -11.50 2.13 13.80
CA ASN A 148 -12.15 3.38 13.47
C ASN A 148 -13.41 3.67 14.31
N ARG A 149 -14.18 2.63 14.68
CA ARG A 149 -15.36 2.76 15.56
C ARG A 149 -14.95 3.18 16.97
N TRP A 150 -13.96 2.50 17.55
CA TRP A 150 -13.46 2.84 18.88
C TRP A 150 -12.77 4.20 18.92
N SER A 151 -12.05 4.56 17.86
CA SER A 151 -11.47 5.90 17.73
C SER A 151 -12.55 7.00 17.74
N ARG A 152 -13.70 6.79 17.08
CA ARG A 152 -14.84 7.70 17.13
C ARG A 152 -15.49 7.75 18.52
N GLN A 153 -15.60 6.62 19.20
CA GLN A 153 -16.09 6.59 20.59
C GLN A 153 -15.19 7.40 21.51
N GLN A 154 -13.86 7.32 21.34
CA GLN A 154 -12.91 8.12 22.10
C GLN A 154 -13.12 9.63 21.90
N ASP A 155 -13.48 10.07 20.68
CA ASP A 155 -13.73 11.49 20.40
C ASP A 155 -14.99 12.03 21.08
N SER A 156 -15.96 11.18 21.36
CA SER A 156 -17.26 11.57 21.96
C SER A 156 -17.32 11.39 23.49
N THR A 157 -16.34 10.71 24.07
CA THR A 157 -16.29 10.41 25.50
C THR A 157 -14.93 10.76 26.09
N HIS A 158 -14.92 11.15 27.39
CA HIS A 158 -13.67 11.28 28.15
C HIS A 158 -13.23 9.94 28.76
N ASP A 159 -13.95 8.84 28.48
CA ASP A 159 -13.63 7.50 28.96
C ASP A 159 -12.38 6.95 28.28
N VAL A 160 -11.54 6.26 29.01
CA VAL A 160 -10.29 5.64 28.55
C VAL A 160 -10.55 4.25 27.96
N ALA A 161 -11.71 3.65 28.19
CA ALA A 161 -12.03 2.28 27.76
C ALA A 161 -11.91 2.07 26.24
N PRO A 162 -12.34 2.98 25.33
CA PRO A 162 -12.10 2.81 23.90
C PRO A 162 -10.62 2.75 23.55
N LEU A 163 -9.79 3.56 24.19
CA LEU A 163 -8.34 3.60 23.96
C LEU A 163 -7.67 2.27 24.39
N ILE A 164 -8.08 1.71 25.52
CA ILE A 164 -7.61 0.40 25.99
C ILE A 164 -7.97 -0.70 24.99
N ARG A 165 -9.22 -0.68 24.46
CA ARG A 165 -9.65 -1.63 23.42
C ARG A 165 -8.83 -1.52 22.16
N ILE A 166 -8.62 -0.30 21.64
CA ILE A 166 -7.79 -0.05 20.47
C ILE A 166 -6.40 -0.64 20.67
N ARG A 167 -5.77 -0.32 21.80
CA ARG A 167 -4.41 -0.81 22.11
C ARG A 167 -4.36 -2.34 22.21
N LYS A 168 -5.34 -2.95 22.90
CA LYS A 168 -5.44 -4.41 23.05
C LYS A 168 -5.57 -5.14 21.70
N TRP A 169 -6.32 -4.58 20.75
CA TRP A 169 -6.54 -5.20 19.44
C TRP A 169 -5.47 -4.84 18.41
N SER A 170 -4.74 -3.75 18.60
CA SER A 170 -3.66 -3.36 17.71
C SER A 170 -2.47 -4.33 17.75
N GLY A 171 -2.19 -5.00 18.88
CA GLY A 171 -1.14 -6.01 19.00
C GLY A 171 -1.40 -7.23 18.10
N PRO A 172 -2.48 -7.98 18.35
CA PRO A 172 -2.87 -9.10 17.48
C PRO A 172 -3.06 -8.68 16.01
N GLY A 173 -3.63 -7.49 15.77
CA GLY A 173 -3.80 -6.93 14.42
C GLY A 173 -2.48 -6.75 13.68
N LEU A 174 -1.44 -6.31 14.39
CA LEU A 174 -0.10 -6.11 13.82
C LEU A 174 0.59 -7.44 13.49
N VAL A 175 0.24 -8.53 14.15
CA VAL A 175 0.70 -9.88 13.82
C VAL A 175 -0.11 -10.46 12.66
N LEU A 176 -1.44 -10.27 12.66
CA LEU A 176 -2.31 -10.75 11.58
C LEU A 176 -2.04 -10.04 10.25
N TYR A 177 -1.64 -8.77 10.28
CA TYR A 177 -1.36 -8.01 9.07
C TYR A 177 -0.26 -8.66 8.20
N PRO A 178 1.00 -8.84 8.64
CA PRO A 178 2.02 -9.47 7.81
C PRO A 178 1.70 -10.93 7.51
N LEU A 179 1.04 -11.65 8.42
CA LEU A 179 0.64 -13.04 8.19
C LEU A 179 -0.35 -13.14 7.01
N THR A 180 -1.40 -12.33 7.01
CA THR A 180 -2.40 -12.33 5.94
C THR A 180 -1.84 -11.79 4.63
N VAL A 181 -1.00 -10.74 4.67
CA VAL A 181 -0.30 -10.22 3.50
C VAL A 181 0.64 -11.29 2.90
N THR A 182 1.28 -12.11 3.73
CA THR A 182 2.12 -13.22 3.24
C THR A 182 1.33 -14.15 2.34
N PHE A 183 0.22 -14.69 2.81
CA PHE A 183 -0.60 -15.60 2.01
C PHE A 183 -1.22 -14.91 0.79
N THR A 184 -1.63 -13.65 0.94
CA THR A 184 -2.20 -12.86 -0.15
C THR A 184 -1.20 -12.69 -1.30
N TYR A 185 0.05 -12.32 -1.00
CA TYR A 185 1.04 -12.07 -2.06
C TYR A 185 1.67 -13.35 -2.62
N VAL A 186 1.61 -14.46 -1.87
CA VAL A 186 1.83 -15.80 -2.44
C VAL A 186 0.78 -16.10 -3.51
N ASP A 187 -0.49 -15.81 -3.23
CA ASP A 187 -1.59 -16.08 -4.15
C ASP A 187 -1.64 -15.10 -5.33
N TRP A 188 -1.35 -13.81 -5.13
CA TRP A 188 -1.66 -12.76 -6.12
C TRP A 188 -0.47 -12.37 -6.98
N ILE A 189 0.76 -12.42 -6.46
CA ILE A 189 1.96 -12.06 -7.22
C ILE A 189 2.87 -13.26 -7.43
N MET A 190 3.20 -14.00 -6.37
CA MET A 190 4.15 -15.10 -6.50
C MET A 190 3.62 -16.21 -7.41
N SER A 191 2.32 -16.48 -7.38
CA SER A 191 1.66 -17.48 -8.23
C SER A 191 1.51 -17.08 -9.71
N LEU A 192 1.93 -15.86 -10.10
CA LEU A 192 2.10 -15.48 -11.51
C LEU A 192 3.22 -16.30 -12.17
N GLU A 193 4.23 -16.65 -11.39
CA GLU A 193 5.33 -17.56 -11.78
C GLU A 193 5.34 -18.74 -10.80
N PRO A 194 4.54 -19.79 -11.03
CA PRO A 194 4.31 -20.86 -10.05
C PRO A 194 5.55 -21.64 -9.64
N ASP A 195 6.58 -21.67 -10.48
CA ASP A 195 7.83 -22.36 -10.18
C ASP A 195 8.69 -21.64 -9.16
N TRP A 196 8.47 -20.33 -9.01
CA TRP A 196 9.22 -19.49 -8.09
C TRP A 196 8.56 -19.37 -6.72
N TYR A 197 9.38 -19.33 -5.67
CA TYR A 197 8.95 -19.03 -4.31
C TYR A 197 10.05 -18.35 -3.49
N SER A 198 9.66 -17.47 -2.56
CA SER A 198 10.57 -16.83 -1.61
C SER A 198 9.82 -16.48 -0.32
N THR A 199 10.39 -16.84 0.81
CA THR A 199 9.83 -16.51 2.14
C THR A 199 10.06 -15.06 2.51
N MET A 200 11.08 -14.40 1.95
CA MET A 200 11.38 -12.99 2.20
C MET A 200 10.49 -12.04 1.40
N PHE A 201 10.00 -12.47 0.25
CA PHE A 201 9.21 -11.64 -0.66
C PHE A 201 7.97 -11.03 0.00
N PRO A 202 7.11 -11.77 0.73
CA PRO A 202 5.95 -11.17 1.39
C PRO A 202 6.31 -10.15 2.48
N ILE A 203 7.42 -10.35 3.18
CA ILE A 203 7.89 -9.40 4.20
C ILE A 203 8.36 -8.10 3.52
N LEU A 204 9.07 -8.22 2.40
CA LEU A 204 9.46 -7.07 1.56
C LEU A 204 8.23 -6.26 1.14
N ILE A 205 7.17 -6.94 0.71
CA ILE A 205 5.89 -6.31 0.35
C ILE A 205 5.27 -5.58 1.55
N CYS A 206 5.21 -6.20 2.73
CA CYS A 206 4.69 -5.54 3.94
C CYS A 206 5.41 -4.21 4.22
N ILE A 207 6.74 -4.21 4.11
CA ILE A 207 7.55 -3.01 4.32
C ILE A 207 7.28 -1.96 3.23
N GLY A 208 7.18 -2.38 1.96
CA GLY A 208 6.81 -1.51 0.84
C GLY A 208 5.42 -0.87 1.02
N GLN A 209 4.43 -1.65 1.44
CA GLN A 209 3.08 -1.16 1.77
C GLN A 209 3.11 -0.13 2.91
N MET A 210 3.83 -0.42 3.99
CA MET A 210 3.97 0.54 5.09
C MET A 210 4.66 1.81 4.61
N LEU A 211 5.74 1.70 3.85
CA LEU A 211 6.44 2.85 3.29
C LEU A 211 5.54 3.69 2.38
N SER A 212 4.69 3.05 1.55
CA SER A 212 3.72 3.76 0.68
C SER A 212 2.64 4.49 1.49
N GLY A 213 2.08 3.86 2.51
CA GLY A 213 1.11 4.49 3.41
C GLY A 213 1.70 5.69 4.16
N LEU A 214 2.94 5.58 4.65
CA LEU A 214 3.65 6.66 5.34
C LEU A 214 3.93 7.84 4.41
N THR A 215 4.47 7.58 3.23
CA THR A 215 4.81 8.63 2.25
C THR A 215 3.56 9.33 1.73
N PHE A 216 2.48 8.60 1.45
CA PHE A 216 1.19 9.17 1.10
C PHE A 216 0.68 10.14 2.18
N VAL A 217 0.72 9.75 3.45
CA VAL A 217 0.25 10.59 4.56
C VAL A 217 1.15 11.82 4.75
N ILE A 218 2.46 11.73 4.52
CA ILE A 218 3.37 12.88 4.55
C ILE A 218 3.01 13.89 3.44
N LEU A 219 2.72 13.41 2.23
CA LEU A 219 2.29 14.26 1.11
C LEU A 219 0.97 14.96 1.45
N LEU A 220 0.04 14.24 2.06
CA LEU A 220 -1.24 14.80 2.48
C LEU A 220 -1.06 15.82 3.62
N LEU A 221 -0.21 15.55 4.59
CA LEU A 221 0.14 16.47 5.67
C LEU A 221 0.83 17.74 5.14
N PHE A 222 1.67 17.59 4.13
CA PHE A 222 2.26 18.74 3.43
C PHE A 222 1.20 19.61 2.78
N TRP A 223 0.20 19.03 2.17
CA TRP A 223 -0.85 19.76 1.47
C TRP A 223 -1.90 20.34 2.40
N LEU A 224 -2.40 19.56 3.37
CA LEU A 224 -3.47 19.96 4.31
C LEU A 224 -2.96 20.76 5.51
N GLY A 225 -1.76 20.48 5.99
CA GLY A 225 -1.24 21.05 7.24
C GLY A 225 -1.43 22.57 7.37
N PRO A 226 -1.03 23.40 6.39
CA PRO A 226 -1.16 24.86 6.50
C PRO A 226 -2.58 25.37 6.35
N ARG A 227 -3.48 24.54 5.82
CA ARG A 227 -4.86 24.92 5.48
C ARG A 227 -5.87 24.41 6.50
N SER A 228 -5.40 23.85 7.61
CA SER A 228 -6.25 23.20 8.60
C SER A 228 -5.72 23.39 10.02
N SER A 229 -6.51 22.97 11.01
CA SER A 229 -6.13 22.95 12.43
C SER A 229 -4.85 22.15 12.74
N LEU A 230 -4.36 21.32 11.80
CA LEU A 230 -3.09 20.61 11.94
C LEU A 230 -1.89 21.54 12.03
N SER A 231 -1.97 22.78 11.52
CA SER A 231 -0.88 23.78 11.62
C SER A 231 -0.47 24.06 13.06
N ALA A 232 -1.44 24.03 13.98
CA ALA A 232 -1.20 24.31 15.41
C ALA A 232 -0.46 23.15 16.13
N VAL A 233 -0.55 21.94 15.62
CA VAL A 233 -0.04 20.72 16.28
C VAL A 233 1.11 20.05 15.51
N THR A 234 1.50 20.60 14.36
CA THR A 234 2.56 20.03 13.52
C THR A 234 3.79 20.92 13.51
N GLY A 235 4.80 20.55 14.30
CA GLY A 235 6.09 21.23 14.40
C GLY A 235 7.20 20.55 13.62
N LYS A 236 8.40 21.16 13.65
CA LYS A 236 9.62 20.62 13.00
C LYS A 236 10.00 19.23 13.51
N GLU A 237 9.72 18.93 14.79
CA GLU A 237 10.02 17.62 15.39
C GLU A 237 9.11 16.53 14.85
N ASN A 238 7.82 16.82 14.60
CA ASN A 238 6.94 15.84 13.95
C ASN A 238 7.46 15.43 12.57
N PHE A 239 7.93 16.42 11.75
CA PHE A 239 8.54 16.13 10.47
C PHE A 239 9.85 15.36 10.62
N HIS A 240 10.66 15.67 11.64
CA HIS A 240 11.89 14.92 11.93
C HIS A 240 11.60 13.45 12.23
N HIS A 241 10.61 13.16 13.07
CA HIS A 241 10.20 11.80 13.39
C HIS A 241 9.63 11.07 12.16
N LEU A 242 8.77 11.72 11.37
CA LEU A 242 8.26 11.15 10.12
C LEU A 242 9.38 10.87 9.13
N GLY A 243 10.32 11.80 8.95
CA GLY A 243 11.49 11.60 8.09
C GLY A 243 12.42 10.48 8.59
N SER A 244 12.53 10.30 9.90
CA SER A 244 13.29 9.18 10.48
C SER A 244 12.60 7.84 10.26
N LEU A 245 11.27 7.80 10.27
CA LEU A 245 10.50 6.60 9.90
C LEU A 245 10.65 6.29 8.41
N VAL A 246 10.54 7.28 7.51
CA VAL A 246 10.78 7.06 6.07
C VAL A 246 12.19 6.50 5.86
N PHE A 247 13.21 7.08 6.51
CA PHE A 247 14.58 6.59 6.45
C PHE A 247 14.68 5.13 6.91
N ALA A 248 14.09 4.78 8.06
CA ALA A 248 14.15 3.43 8.62
C ALA A 248 13.46 2.40 7.72
N PHE A 249 12.27 2.73 7.17
CA PHE A 249 11.54 1.84 6.28
C PHE A 249 12.18 1.72 4.89
N THR A 250 12.80 2.79 4.38
CA THR A 250 13.62 2.74 3.15
C THR A 250 14.83 1.82 3.34
N MET A 251 15.51 1.89 4.48
CA MET A 251 16.60 0.97 4.83
C MET A 251 16.12 -0.47 4.96
N MET A 252 14.99 -0.69 5.62
CA MET A 252 14.41 -2.02 5.79
C MET A 252 14.02 -2.63 4.44
N TRP A 253 13.39 -1.85 3.57
CA TRP A 253 13.05 -2.30 2.21
C TRP A 253 14.30 -2.72 1.44
N ALA A 254 15.34 -1.87 1.42
CA ALA A 254 16.59 -2.18 0.73
C ALA A 254 17.31 -3.39 1.32
N TYR A 255 17.32 -3.53 2.64
CA TYR A 255 17.90 -4.68 3.33
C TYR A 255 17.19 -5.99 2.90
N LEU A 256 15.88 -6.01 2.88
CA LEU A 256 15.11 -7.19 2.49
C LEU A 256 15.25 -7.48 0.98
N ALA A 257 15.20 -6.46 0.12
CA ALA A 257 15.37 -6.60 -1.33
C ALA A 257 16.77 -7.13 -1.68
N PHE A 258 17.81 -6.54 -1.07
CA PHE A 258 19.18 -6.99 -1.28
C PHE A 258 19.43 -8.36 -0.64
N GLY A 259 18.92 -8.61 0.56
CA GLY A 259 19.02 -9.90 1.24
C GLY A 259 18.38 -11.04 0.42
N GLN A 260 17.20 -10.80 -0.15
CA GLN A 260 16.55 -11.76 -1.04
C GLN A 260 17.41 -12.03 -2.28
N LEU A 261 17.92 -10.98 -2.95
CA LEU A 261 18.81 -11.11 -4.10
C LEU A 261 20.07 -11.91 -3.75
N LEU A 262 20.70 -11.59 -2.62
CA LEU A 262 21.94 -12.25 -2.17
C LEU A 262 21.73 -13.75 -1.90
N ILE A 263 20.63 -14.12 -1.25
CA ILE A 263 20.30 -15.51 -0.94
C ILE A 263 20.06 -16.29 -2.24
N ILE A 264 19.26 -15.75 -3.15
CA ILE A 264 18.94 -16.41 -4.43
C ILE A 264 20.18 -16.49 -5.32
N TRP A 265 20.98 -15.41 -5.38
CA TRP A 265 22.21 -15.39 -6.16
C TRP A 265 23.27 -16.37 -5.60
N SER A 266 23.45 -16.44 -4.29
CA SER A 266 24.42 -17.36 -3.69
C SER A 266 23.96 -18.82 -3.70
N GLY A 267 22.64 -19.06 -3.67
CA GLY A 267 22.05 -20.40 -3.78
C GLY A 267 22.13 -20.98 -5.18
N ASP A 268 22.12 -20.12 -6.21
CA ASP A 268 22.20 -20.43 -7.64
C ASP A 268 21.30 -21.59 -8.09
N LEU A 269 20.07 -21.63 -7.52
CA LEU A 269 19.09 -22.64 -7.86
C LEU A 269 18.32 -22.21 -9.12
N PRO A 270 18.26 -23.06 -10.19
CA PRO A 270 17.66 -22.67 -11.47
C PRO A 270 16.20 -22.16 -11.36
N HIS A 271 15.41 -22.74 -10.46
CA HIS A 271 14.01 -22.34 -10.26
C HIS A 271 13.88 -21.01 -9.51
N GLU A 272 14.81 -20.68 -8.62
CA GLU A 272 14.75 -19.45 -7.83
C GLU A 272 15.31 -18.26 -8.58
N ILE A 273 16.38 -18.44 -9.37
CA ILE A 273 17.02 -17.35 -10.09
C ILE A 273 16.18 -16.86 -11.30
N SER A 274 15.31 -17.71 -11.85
CA SER A 274 14.50 -17.41 -13.04
C SER A 274 13.68 -16.12 -12.86
N TRP A 275 13.13 -15.89 -11.68
CA TRP A 275 12.36 -14.69 -11.36
C TRP A 275 13.17 -13.39 -11.52
N TYR A 276 14.43 -13.38 -11.07
CA TYR A 276 15.32 -12.25 -11.26
C TYR A 276 15.77 -12.11 -12.72
N LEU A 277 16.05 -13.21 -13.41
CA LEU A 277 16.44 -13.16 -14.81
C LEU A 277 15.37 -12.49 -15.67
N HIS A 278 14.08 -12.80 -15.46
CA HIS A 278 12.98 -12.14 -16.15
C HIS A 278 12.93 -10.64 -15.86
N ARG A 279 13.30 -10.21 -14.65
CA ARG A 279 13.21 -8.81 -14.17
C ARG A 279 14.45 -7.97 -14.40
N VAL A 280 15.53 -8.57 -14.91
CA VAL A 280 16.74 -7.84 -15.34
C VAL A 280 17.02 -7.98 -16.84
N ALA A 281 16.26 -8.83 -17.55
CA ALA A 281 16.44 -9.04 -18.98
C ALA A 281 16.03 -7.81 -19.81
N GLY A 282 16.68 -7.64 -20.96
CA GLY A 282 16.36 -6.59 -21.92
C GLY A 282 16.38 -5.19 -21.29
N SER A 283 15.33 -4.39 -21.50
CA SER A 283 15.23 -3.02 -20.94
C SER A 283 14.83 -2.97 -19.47
N TRP A 284 14.46 -4.09 -18.82
CA TRP A 284 14.08 -4.13 -17.41
C TRP A 284 15.19 -3.72 -16.44
N HIS A 285 16.48 -3.90 -16.84
CA HIS A 285 17.61 -3.43 -16.04
C HIS A 285 17.55 -1.91 -15.74
N ALA A 286 16.96 -1.10 -16.63
CA ALA A 286 16.79 0.31 -16.40
C ALA A 286 15.79 0.61 -15.26
N VAL A 287 14.74 -0.22 -15.14
CA VAL A 287 13.77 -0.12 -14.04
C VAL A 287 14.43 -0.49 -12.71
N VAL A 288 15.25 -1.55 -12.70
CA VAL A 288 16.02 -1.92 -11.50
C VAL A 288 16.97 -0.79 -11.10
N ALA A 289 17.71 -0.20 -12.05
CA ALA A 289 18.57 0.95 -11.77
C ALA A 289 17.79 2.15 -11.23
N PHE A 290 16.60 2.42 -11.80
CA PHE A 290 15.69 3.45 -11.29
C PHE A 290 15.25 3.18 -9.84
N LEU A 291 14.84 1.94 -9.52
CA LEU A 291 14.43 1.57 -8.16
C LEU A 291 15.59 1.68 -7.16
N VAL A 292 16.76 1.17 -7.53
CA VAL A 292 17.97 1.27 -6.70
C VAL A 292 18.31 2.75 -6.41
N LEU A 293 18.17 3.62 -7.40
CA LEU A 293 18.54 5.03 -7.27
C LEU A 293 17.47 5.86 -6.54
N PHE A 294 16.20 5.73 -6.92
CA PHE A 294 15.11 6.59 -6.45
C PHE A 294 14.28 6.00 -5.32
N HIS A 295 14.25 4.68 -5.17
CA HIS A 295 13.59 4.05 -4.03
C HIS A 295 14.52 3.87 -2.83
N PHE A 296 15.85 3.77 -3.06
CA PHE A 296 16.82 3.56 -2.00
C PHE A 296 17.90 4.65 -1.93
N PHE A 297 18.92 4.66 -2.82
CA PHE A 297 20.14 5.46 -2.63
C PHE A 297 19.88 6.97 -2.51
N GLY A 298 19.06 7.54 -3.36
CA GLY A 298 18.72 8.96 -3.30
C GLY A 298 18.06 9.35 -1.98
N PRO A 299 16.91 8.74 -1.63
CA PRO A 299 16.25 8.99 -0.35
C PRO A 299 17.16 8.71 0.86
N PHE A 300 17.93 7.62 0.83
CA PHE A 300 18.85 7.26 1.89
C PHE A 300 19.88 8.36 2.16
N LEU A 301 20.63 8.78 1.14
CA LEU A 301 21.68 9.80 1.28
C LEU A 301 21.12 11.16 1.74
N ILE A 302 19.98 11.55 1.17
CA ILE A 302 19.37 12.84 1.48
C ILE A 302 18.77 12.84 2.91
N LEU A 303 18.16 11.73 3.34
CA LEU A 303 17.58 11.59 4.68
C LEU A 303 18.62 11.37 5.80
N LEU A 304 19.91 11.21 5.51
CA LEU A 304 20.96 11.31 6.54
C LEU A 304 20.98 12.71 7.17
N SER A 305 20.62 13.75 6.40
CA SER A 305 20.60 15.12 6.90
C SER A 305 19.43 15.36 7.87
N ARG A 306 19.74 15.80 9.09
CA ARG A 306 18.72 16.20 10.08
C ARG A 306 17.93 17.43 9.61
N GLN A 307 18.57 18.35 8.88
CA GLN A 307 17.92 19.56 8.38
C GLN A 307 16.84 19.22 7.35
N VAL A 308 17.12 18.28 6.46
CA VAL A 308 16.16 17.78 5.46
C VAL A 308 14.95 17.15 6.14
N LYS A 309 15.15 16.28 7.13
CA LYS A 309 14.08 15.64 7.89
C LYS A 309 13.17 16.65 8.63
N ARG A 310 13.70 17.79 9.06
CA ARG A 310 12.95 18.87 9.71
C ARG A 310 12.26 19.82 8.73
N SER A 311 12.64 19.79 7.47
CA SER A 311 12.05 20.63 6.42
C SER A 311 10.81 19.98 5.84
N ARG A 312 9.65 20.61 6.06
CA ARG A 312 8.37 20.15 5.53
C ARG A 312 8.40 19.97 4.00
N ARG A 313 8.98 20.95 3.27
CA ARG A 313 9.03 20.89 1.80
C ARG A 313 10.00 19.80 1.30
N ALA A 314 11.20 19.72 1.88
CA ALA A 314 12.18 18.72 1.48
C ALA A 314 11.68 17.31 1.75
N LEU A 315 11.10 17.06 2.94
CA LEU A 315 10.54 15.76 3.28
C LEU A 315 9.37 15.38 2.35
N ALA A 316 8.51 16.33 1.97
CA ALA A 316 7.41 16.06 1.03
C ALA A 316 7.94 15.69 -0.37
N ILE A 317 8.99 16.34 -0.86
CA ILE A 317 9.61 15.99 -2.15
C ILE A 317 10.16 14.55 -2.09
N ILE A 318 10.89 14.21 -1.03
CA ILE A 318 11.43 12.86 -0.86
C ILE A 318 10.31 11.82 -0.73
N ALA A 319 9.28 12.11 0.05
CA ALA A 319 8.10 11.25 0.16
C ALA A 319 7.41 11.05 -1.19
N GLY A 320 7.34 12.10 -2.03
CA GLY A 320 6.82 12.01 -3.39
C GLY A 320 7.66 11.11 -4.30
N VAL A 321 8.99 11.23 -4.22
CA VAL A 321 9.92 10.38 -4.99
C VAL A 321 9.79 8.92 -4.56
N VAL A 322 9.79 8.64 -3.26
CA VAL A 322 9.67 7.26 -2.72
C VAL A 322 8.30 6.67 -3.06
N PHE A 323 7.22 7.46 -2.97
CA PHE A 323 5.87 7.01 -3.33
C PHE A 323 5.76 6.67 -4.83
N ALA A 324 6.32 7.53 -5.69
CA ALA A 324 6.35 7.27 -7.14
C ALA A 324 7.22 6.04 -7.47
N ALA A 325 8.38 5.90 -6.82
CA ALA A 325 9.23 4.72 -6.96
C ALA A 325 8.53 3.44 -6.49
N HIS A 326 7.72 3.50 -5.41
CA HIS A 326 6.93 2.34 -4.96
C HIS A 326 5.86 1.94 -5.99
N ILE A 327 5.23 2.89 -6.68
CA ILE A 327 4.30 2.57 -7.78
C ILE A 327 5.04 1.79 -8.88
N VAL A 328 6.24 2.23 -9.24
CA VAL A 328 7.09 1.54 -10.23
C VAL A 328 7.54 0.17 -9.72
N ASP A 329 7.82 0.03 -8.41
CA ASP A 329 8.19 -1.23 -7.77
C ASP A 329 7.06 -2.28 -7.89
N VAL A 330 5.81 -1.89 -7.58
CA VAL A 330 4.65 -2.79 -7.73
C VAL A 330 4.44 -3.17 -9.20
N TRP A 331 4.61 -2.24 -10.13
CA TRP A 331 4.53 -2.51 -11.57
C TRP A 331 5.63 -3.48 -12.01
N TRP A 332 6.88 -3.29 -11.56
CA TRP A 332 8.02 -4.16 -11.82
C TRP A 332 7.86 -5.57 -11.22
N MET A 333 7.11 -5.72 -10.15
CA MET A 333 6.81 -7.05 -9.59
C MET A 333 5.85 -7.86 -10.45
N ILE A 334 5.00 -7.22 -11.26
CA ILE A 334 3.90 -7.86 -12.00
C ILE A 334 4.23 -8.02 -13.49
N GLU A 335 4.53 -6.92 -14.18
CA GLU A 335 4.66 -6.88 -15.65
C GLU A 335 5.70 -7.84 -16.24
N PRO A 336 6.91 -8.01 -15.64
CA PRO A 336 7.91 -8.91 -16.20
C PRO A 336 7.49 -10.38 -16.25
N SER A 337 6.54 -10.80 -15.43
CA SER A 337 5.97 -12.15 -15.51
C SER A 337 5.20 -12.40 -16.81
N PHE A 338 4.79 -11.33 -17.50
CA PHE A 338 4.07 -11.40 -18.78
C PHE A 338 4.92 -10.94 -19.98
N TYR A 339 5.85 -10.00 -19.76
CA TYR A 339 6.68 -9.34 -20.78
C TYR A 339 8.16 -9.46 -20.41
N GLN A 340 8.75 -10.66 -20.60
CA GLN A 340 10.10 -10.97 -20.14
C GLN A 340 11.22 -10.28 -20.94
N HIS A 341 10.97 -9.91 -22.21
CA HIS A 341 12.02 -9.41 -23.11
C HIS A 341 12.23 -7.91 -23.07
N GLY A 342 11.39 -7.15 -22.37
CA GLY A 342 11.54 -5.72 -22.27
C GLY A 342 10.33 -5.00 -21.69
N ILE A 343 10.52 -3.72 -21.39
CA ILE A 343 9.49 -2.84 -20.83
C ILE A 343 8.29 -2.76 -21.78
N HIS A 344 7.13 -3.08 -21.26
CA HIS A 344 5.85 -2.89 -21.91
C HIS A 344 5.02 -1.90 -21.08
N ILE A 345 4.79 -0.71 -21.63
CA ILE A 345 3.97 0.33 -20.99
C ILE A 345 2.67 0.43 -21.76
N SER A 346 1.58 0.01 -21.13
CA SER A 346 0.23 0.16 -21.68
C SER A 346 -0.48 1.38 -21.07
N TRP A 347 -1.30 2.06 -21.87
CA TRP A 347 -2.20 3.10 -21.39
C TRP A 347 -3.19 2.56 -20.32
N GLN A 348 -3.48 1.27 -20.34
CA GLN A 348 -4.35 0.60 -19.37
C GLN A 348 -3.75 0.63 -17.96
N ASN A 349 -2.42 0.60 -17.82
CA ASN A 349 -1.75 0.72 -16.51
C ASN A 349 -2.06 2.07 -15.85
N PHE A 350 -2.06 3.17 -16.65
CA PHE A 350 -2.40 4.50 -16.15
C PHE A 350 -3.89 4.62 -15.85
N THR A 351 -4.76 4.09 -16.71
CA THR A 351 -6.21 4.19 -16.50
C THR A 351 -6.68 3.34 -15.32
N ALA A 352 -6.11 2.16 -15.08
CA ALA A 352 -6.40 1.35 -13.91
C ALA A 352 -5.91 2.05 -12.62
N LEU A 353 -4.67 2.53 -12.61
CA LEU A 353 -4.10 3.23 -11.46
C LEU A 353 -4.91 4.50 -11.10
N LEU A 354 -5.21 5.35 -12.10
CA LEU A 354 -5.96 6.59 -11.89
C LEU A 354 -7.44 6.33 -11.62
N GLY A 355 -8.00 5.29 -12.23
CA GLY A 355 -9.40 4.92 -12.07
C GLY A 355 -9.72 4.44 -10.66
N ILE A 356 -9.02 3.42 -10.21
CA ILE A 356 -9.16 2.90 -8.84
C ILE A 356 -8.76 3.98 -7.84
N GLY A 357 -7.66 4.70 -8.11
CA GLY A 357 -7.18 5.78 -7.26
C GLY A 357 -8.14 6.94 -7.10
N GLY A 358 -8.83 7.35 -8.16
CA GLY A 358 -9.81 8.44 -8.10
C GLY A 358 -11.02 8.07 -7.24
N VAL A 359 -11.54 6.84 -7.40
CA VAL A 359 -12.61 6.30 -6.55
C VAL A 359 -12.11 6.18 -5.09
N TRP A 360 -10.93 5.62 -4.89
CA TRP A 360 -10.31 5.47 -3.56
C TRP A 360 -10.14 6.82 -2.86
N LEU A 361 -9.59 7.84 -3.54
CA LEU A 361 -9.38 9.19 -3.03
C LEU A 361 -10.70 9.85 -2.64
N PHE A 362 -11.78 9.64 -3.39
CA PHE A 362 -13.10 10.13 -3.03
C PHE A 362 -13.55 9.57 -1.68
N PHE A 363 -13.54 8.25 -1.51
CA PHE A 363 -13.96 7.62 -0.26
C PHE A 363 -13.00 7.92 0.89
N PHE A 364 -11.70 7.98 0.63
CA PHE A 364 -10.69 8.42 1.60
C PHE A 364 -11.03 9.82 2.14
N THR A 365 -11.29 10.76 1.24
CA THR A 365 -11.60 12.15 1.61
C THR A 365 -12.90 12.24 2.40
N ARG A 366 -13.94 11.51 1.98
CA ARG A 366 -15.22 11.43 2.73
C ARG A 366 -15.02 10.85 4.13
N ASN A 367 -14.17 9.86 4.28
CA ASN A 367 -13.81 9.30 5.57
C ASN A 367 -13.07 10.32 6.45
N LEU A 368 -12.16 11.09 5.86
CA LEU A 368 -11.40 12.12 6.57
C LEU A 368 -12.28 13.29 7.02
N GLU A 369 -13.21 13.74 6.18
CA GLU A 369 -14.17 14.80 6.49
C GLU A 369 -15.13 14.46 7.63
N SER A 370 -15.34 13.17 7.89
CA SER A 370 -16.28 12.71 8.93
C SER A 370 -15.79 12.90 10.35
N LYS A 371 -14.54 13.34 10.57
CA LYS A 371 -13.89 13.45 11.88
C LYS A 371 -13.13 14.78 12.05
N SER A 372 -12.86 15.15 13.31
CA SER A 372 -11.85 16.18 13.62
C SER A 372 -10.46 15.68 13.21
N LEU A 373 -9.64 16.55 12.61
CA LEU A 373 -8.27 16.20 12.22
C LEU A 373 -7.35 15.94 13.41
N VAL A 374 -7.70 16.52 14.58
CA VAL A 374 -6.94 16.37 15.81
C VAL A 374 -7.73 15.50 16.80
N PRO A 375 -7.12 14.49 17.45
CA PRO A 375 -7.79 13.66 18.46
C PRO A 375 -7.87 14.38 19.81
N LEU A 376 -8.87 15.25 19.97
CA LEU A 376 -8.99 16.20 21.10
C LEU A 376 -9.13 15.53 22.48
N ASN A 377 -9.79 14.37 22.57
CA ASN A 377 -10.09 13.69 23.82
C ASN A 377 -9.12 12.51 24.13
N ASP A 378 -7.99 12.42 23.43
CA ASP A 378 -6.95 11.44 23.77
C ASP A 378 -6.03 12.03 24.86
N PRO A 379 -5.99 11.49 26.08
CA PRO A 379 -5.19 12.05 27.19
C PRO A 379 -3.69 12.05 26.86
N ARG A 380 -3.21 11.14 26.01
CA ARG A 380 -1.81 11.11 25.58
C ARG A 380 -1.48 12.27 24.65
N PHE A 381 -2.47 12.76 23.89
CA PHE A 381 -2.29 13.92 23.02
C PHE A 381 -2.11 15.20 23.83
N ALA A 382 -2.87 15.38 24.91
CA ALA A 382 -2.73 16.53 25.81
C ALA A 382 -1.31 16.56 26.42
N LEU A 383 -0.79 15.42 26.88
CA LEU A 383 0.58 15.30 27.43
C LEU A 383 1.65 15.60 26.35
N ALA A 384 1.41 15.22 25.10
CA ALA A 384 2.35 15.40 24.00
C ALA A 384 2.47 16.87 23.52
N ILE A 385 1.46 17.72 23.80
CA ILE A 385 1.49 19.16 23.47
C ILE A 385 2.18 19.97 24.58
N THR A 386 2.14 19.49 25.82
CA THR A 386 2.73 20.18 26.98
C THR A 386 4.18 19.82 27.24
N ALA A 387 4.71 18.75 26.62
CA ALA A 387 6.10 18.32 26.66
C ALA A 387 6.92 18.91 25.49
#